data_4c1b6aad16db3136c28be742a3dc6a3d
#
_entry.id   4c1b6aad16db3136c28be742a3dc6a3d
#
_cell.length_a   1.000
_cell.length_b   1.000
_cell.length_c   1.000
_cell.angle_alpha   90.00
_cell.angle_beta   90.00
_cell.angle_gamma   90.00
#
_symmetry.space_group_name_H-M   'P 1'
#
loop_
_entity.id
_entity.type
_entity.pdbx_description
1 polymer ?
#
loop_
_entity_poly.entity_id
_entity_poly.type
_entity_poly.pdbx_seq_one_letter_code
_entity_poly.pdbx_strand_id
1 'polypeptide(L)'
;MQRLIALVFLLLAAPICLDPAAAQTSIDSRRPPIIDMHLRAYRLDDGRPPEVNPVTGQPSAARTSAELRDASLAALKRYNIVKAVVSGPLETVGQWHEAAPDRIIAGAYVDWENPLPDLARLRAEIQAGRVHVLGELVLQHRGMAPNDPRMEPYYALAEEMDIPVGIHTGTGPPGTPYEPCCPNFRVTLGNPILVEEVLIRHPRLRVYLMHGGSPYLQETKAILLVYPQVYVDLATINWIMPREEFHGYLRELVRAGFGKRLLFGSDQMVWPEAIGMAVEGIESATFLTEEEKRDIFYNNAVRFLRLEEK
;
A
#
# COMPACT_ATOMS: atom_id res chain seq x y z
N MET A 1 -27.70 35.60 -73.38
CA MET A 1 -27.02 36.06 -72.15
C MET A 1 -27.73 35.41 -70.99
N GLN A 2 -27.28 34.22 -70.59
CA GLN A 2 -27.80 33.47 -69.44
C GLN A 2 -26.93 33.74 -68.20
N ARG A 3 -27.56 34.21 -67.11
CA ARG A 3 -26.89 34.41 -65.82
C ARG A 3 -27.02 33.10 -65.01
N LEU A 4 -25.90 32.45 -64.71
CA LEU A 4 -25.82 31.37 -63.73
C LEU A 4 -25.86 31.94 -62.36
N ILE A 5 -26.82 31.49 -61.51
CA ILE A 5 -26.88 31.75 -60.08
C ILE A 5 -26.22 30.56 -59.36
N ALA A 6 -25.07 30.77 -58.73
CA ALA A 6 -24.42 29.80 -57.88
C ALA A 6 -25.02 29.84 -56.50
N LEU A 7 -25.64 28.76 -56.05
CA LEU A 7 -26.09 28.56 -54.68
C LEU A 7 -24.91 28.07 -53.82
N VAL A 8 -24.47 28.86 -52.87
CA VAL A 8 -23.49 28.49 -51.85
C VAL A 8 -24.22 27.87 -50.66
N PHE A 9 -24.06 26.55 -50.46
CA PHE A 9 -24.49 25.90 -49.25
C PHE A 9 -23.45 26.12 -48.11
N LEU A 10 -23.83 26.93 -47.13
CA LEU A 10 -23.06 27.07 -45.89
C LEU A 10 -23.41 25.89 -44.94
N LEU A 11 -22.51 24.91 -44.84
CA LEU A 11 -22.58 23.88 -43.83
C LEU A 11 -22.11 24.47 -42.49
N LEU A 12 -23.07 24.76 -41.61
CA LEU A 12 -22.79 25.05 -40.19
C LEU A 12 -22.38 23.77 -39.50
N ALA A 13 -21.08 23.61 -39.25
CA ALA A 13 -20.56 22.56 -38.38
C ALA A 13 -20.75 23.05 -36.94
N ALA A 14 -21.64 22.40 -36.20
CA ALA A 14 -21.77 22.63 -34.76
C ALA A 14 -20.53 22.01 -34.06
N PRO A 15 -19.90 22.71 -33.10
CA PRO A 15 -18.82 22.15 -32.32
C PRO A 15 -19.38 21.05 -31.42
N ILE A 16 -18.91 19.82 -31.59
CA ILE A 16 -19.13 18.74 -30.63
C ILE A 16 -18.26 19.10 -29.42
N CYS A 17 -18.88 19.65 -28.38
CA CYS A 17 -18.27 19.74 -27.06
C CYS A 17 -18.14 18.32 -26.50
N LEU A 18 -16.97 17.74 -26.65
CA LEU A 18 -16.58 16.55 -25.90
C LEU A 18 -16.38 16.97 -24.43
N ASP A 19 -17.30 16.57 -23.58
CA ASP A 19 -17.25 16.77 -22.14
C ASP A 19 -16.08 15.94 -21.58
N PRO A 20 -14.99 16.54 -21.04
CA PRO A 20 -13.85 15.79 -20.53
C PRO A 20 -14.15 15.03 -19.23
N ALA A 21 -15.34 15.23 -18.64
CA ALA A 21 -15.77 14.54 -17.42
C ALA A 21 -16.30 13.11 -17.62
N ALA A 22 -16.44 12.66 -18.87
CA ALA A 22 -16.97 11.33 -19.20
C ALA A 22 -15.91 10.26 -19.47
N ALA A 23 -14.64 10.46 -19.06
CA ALA A 23 -13.62 9.40 -19.01
C ALA A 23 -13.89 8.50 -17.80
N GLN A 24 -14.97 7.76 -17.88
CA GLN A 24 -15.51 6.91 -16.82
C GLN A 24 -14.75 5.59 -16.68
N THR A 25 -14.41 5.35 -15.50
CA THR A 25 -14.78 4.28 -14.51
C THR A 25 -15.46 3.02 -15.09
N SER A 26 -15.09 2.56 -16.27
CA SER A 26 -15.36 1.18 -16.65
C SER A 26 -14.34 0.31 -15.94
N ILE A 27 -14.84 -0.56 -15.03
CA ILE A 27 -14.06 -1.69 -14.51
C ILE A 27 -13.53 -2.41 -15.74
N ASP A 28 -12.22 -2.49 -15.92
CA ASP A 28 -11.67 -3.41 -16.91
C ASP A 28 -11.82 -4.82 -16.36
N SER A 29 -13.02 -5.38 -16.55
CA SER A 29 -13.39 -6.73 -16.12
C SER A 29 -12.52 -7.83 -16.76
N ARG A 30 -11.64 -7.46 -17.71
CA ARG A 30 -10.65 -8.37 -18.29
C ARG A 30 -9.36 -8.44 -17.48
N ARG A 31 -9.09 -7.46 -16.58
CA ARG A 31 -7.91 -7.51 -15.73
C ARG A 31 -8.13 -8.53 -14.60
N PRO A 32 -7.19 -9.46 -14.37
CA PRO A 32 -7.24 -10.35 -13.22
C PRO A 32 -7.35 -9.57 -11.90
N PRO A 33 -8.05 -10.12 -10.88
CA PRO A 33 -8.21 -9.43 -9.61
C PRO A 33 -6.86 -9.23 -8.89
N ILE A 34 -6.74 -8.11 -8.17
CA ILE A 34 -5.56 -7.71 -7.39
C ILE A 34 -5.98 -7.57 -5.93
N ILE A 35 -5.07 -7.88 -5.00
CA ILE A 35 -5.18 -7.52 -3.59
C ILE A 35 -4.04 -6.55 -3.28
N ASP A 36 -4.39 -5.36 -2.80
CA ASP A 36 -3.43 -4.34 -2.35
C ASP A 36 -3.22 -4.51 -0.83
N MET A 37 -2.00 -4.86 -0.44
CA MET A 37 -1.68 -5.13 0.97
C MET A 37 -1.29 -3.87 1.75
N HIS A 38 -1.30 -2.69 1.09
CA HIS A 38 -0.77 -1.49 1.70
C HIS A 38 -1.43 -0.22 1.14
N LEU A 39 -2.44 0.26 1.81
CA LEU A 39 -3.07 1.56 1.59
C LEU A 39 -3.10 2.39 2.87
N ARG A 40 -3.20 3.71 2.70
CA ARG A 40 -3.22 4.67 3.80
C ARG A 40 -4.52 5.45 3.86
N ALA A 41 -5.12 5.49 5.05
CA ALA A 41 -6.26 6.36 5.36
C ALA A 41 -5.77 7.62 6.11
N TYR A 42 -4.97 8.47 5.42
CA TYR A 42 -4.48 9.72 6.00
C TYR A 42 -5.60 10.75 6.23
N ARG A 43 -5.39 11.61 7.23
CA ARG A 43 -6.18 12.82 7.45
C ARG A 43 -5.55 13.97 6.68
N LEU A 44 -6.38 14.68 5.89
CA LEU A 44 -5.96 15.87 5.12
C LEU A 44 -6.67 17.15 5.59
N ASP A 45 -7.52 17.06 6.62
CA ASP A 45 -8.39 18.16 7.05
C ASP A 45 -7.70 19.07 8.10
N ASP A 46 -6.36 19.11 8.10
CA ASP A 46 -5.54 19.84 9.07
C ASP A 46 -4.97 21.17 8.54
N GLY A 47 -5.36 21.55 7.31
CA GLY A 47 -4.95 22.80 6.69
C GLY A 47 -3.50 22.83 6.18
N ARG A 48 -2.79 21.71 6.20
CA ARG A 48 -1.46 21.59 5.57
C ARG A 48 -1.57 21.82 4.04
N PRO A 49 -0.52 22.39 3.41
CA PRO A 49 -0.48 22.46 1.95
C PRO A 49 -0.43 21.04 1.37
N PRO A 50 -0.99 20.84 0.16
CA PRO A 50 -0.95 19.52 -0.46
C PRO A 50 0.49 19.07 -0.72
N GLU A 51 0.77 17.83 -0.35
CA GLU A 51 2.07 17.22 -0.60
C GLU A 51 2.30 17.01 -2.10
N VAL A 52 3.54 17.25 -2.53
CA VAL A 52 3.97 17.07 -3.91
C VAL A 52 4.42 15.64 -4.12
N ASN A 53 3.85 14.96 -5.10
CA ASN A 53 4.25 13.60 -5.49
C ASN A 53 5.71 13.62 -5.99
N PRO A 54 6.62 12.88 -5.36
CA PRO A 54 8.05 12.96 -5.67
C PRO A 54 8.41 12.44 -7.08
N VAL A 55 7.54 11.68 -7.72
CA VAL A 55 7.77 11.14 -9.06
C VAL A 55 7.20 12.05 -10.15
N THR A 56 5.97 12.55 -9.94
CA THR A 56 5.27 13.37 -10.95
C THR A 56 5.56 14.86 -10.79
N GLY A 57 6.01 15.31 -9.61
CA GLY A 57 6.18 16.73 -9.28
C GLY A 57 4.84 17.48 -9.14
N GLN A 58 3.72 16.78 -9.13
CA GLN A 58 2.40 17.39 -8.98
C GLN A 58 1.91 17.32 -7.53
N PRO A 59 1.23 18.36 -7.02
CA PRO A 59 0.61 18.30 -5.71
C PRO A 59 -0.55 17.29 -5.73
N SER A 60 -0.82 16.67 -4.58
CA SER A 60 -2.02 15.83 -4.42
C SER A 60 -3.27 16.56 -4.90
N ALA A 61 -4.09 15.88 -5.68
CA ALA A 61 -5.39 16.41 -6.11
C ALA A 61 -6.43 16.41 -4.97
N ALA A 62 -6.31 15.46 -4.04
CA ALA A 62 -7.17 15.36 -2.86
C ALA A 62 -6.82 16.47 -1.86
N ARG A 63 -7.84 17.18 -1.36
CA ARG A 63 -7.73 18.26 -0.37
C ARG A 63 -8.35 17.92 0.97
N THR A 64 -9.19 16.90 0.99
CA THR A 64 -9.86 16.39 2.18
C THR A 64 -9.69 14.89 2.32
N SER A 65 -9.85 14.37 3.52
CA SER A 65 -9.81 12.95 3.80
C SER A 65 -10.86 12.17 2.99
N ALA A 66 -12.02 12.77 2.76
CA ALA A 66 -13.09 12.19 1.95
C ALA A 66 -12.69 12.12 0.46
N GLU A 67 -12.11 13.19 -0.10
CA GLU A 67 -11.62 13.18 -1.48
C GLU A 67 -10.51 12.15 -1.68
N LEU A 68 -9.58 12.02 -0.73
CA LEU A 68 -8.53 10.99 -0.78
C LEU A 68 -9.13 9.59 -0.81
N ARG A 69 -10.08 9.31 0.10
CA ARG A 69 -10.78 8.03 0.15
C ARG A 69 -11.49 7.74 -1.18
N ASP A 70 -12.30 8.66 -1.64
CA ASP A 70 -13.16 8.45 -2.81
C ASP A 70 -12.34 8.29 -4.10
N ALA A 71 -11.27 9.07 -4.27
CA ALA A 71 -10.34 8.94 -5.40
C ALA A 71 -9.56 7.62 -5.33
N SER A 72 -9.12 7.20 -4.15
CA SER A 72 -8.46 5.90 -3.97
C SER A 72 -9.41 4.75 -4.27
N LEU A 73 -10.66 4.77 -3.77
CA LEU A 73 -11.66 3.75 -4.08
C LEU A 73 -11.99 3.68 -5.58
N ALA A 74 -12.01 4.83 -6.26
CA ALA A 74 -12.17 4.87 -7.72
C ALA A 74 -10.96 4.20 -8.44
N ALA A 75 -9.73 4.46 -7.97
CA ALA A 75 -8.54 3.80 -8.48
C ALA A 75 -8.57 2.28 -8.22
N LEU A 76 -8.97 1.83 -7.03
CA LEU A 76 -9.14 0.40 -6.75
C LEU A 76 -10.11 -0.28 -7.74
N LYS A 77 -11.22 0.38 -8.05
CA LYS A 77 -12.17 -0.13 -9.05
C LYS A 77 -11.56 -0.19 -10.44
N ARG A 78 -10.87 0.88 -10.85
CA ARG A 78 -10.23 0.99 -12.16
C ARG A 78 -9.21 -0.13 -12.42
N TYR A 79 -8.41 -0.48 -11.42
CA TYR A 79 -7.36 -1.50 -11.53
C TYR A 79 -7.80 -2.91 -11.12
N ASN A 80 -9.10 -3.13 -10.90
CA ASN A 80 -9.67 -4.39 -10.41
C ASN A 80 -9.01 -4.89 -9.11
N ILE A 81 -8.70 -3.94 -8.19
CA ILE A 81 -8.23 -4.27 -6.85
C ILE A 81 -9.46 -4.65 -6.01
N VAL A 82 -9.64 -5.93 -5.77
CA VAL A 82 -10.86 -6.50 -5.16
C VAL A 82 -10.83 -6.46 -3.64
N LYS A 83 -9.64 -6.46 -3.04
CA LYS A 83 -9.40 -6.29 -1.60
C LYS A 83 -8.23 -5.34 -1.39
N ALA A 84 -8.27 -4.56 -0.31
CA ALA A 84 -7.20 -3.66 0.07
C ALA A 84 -7.06 -3.58 1.59
N VAL A 85 -5.85 -3.82 2.11
CA VAL A 85 -5.51 -3.57 3.51
C VAL A 85 -5.25 -2.08 3.67
N VAL A 86 -6.07 -1.42 4.49
CA VAL A 86 -5.99 0.03 4.72
C VAL A 86 -5.56 0.31 6.15
N SER A 87 -4.47 1.03 6.30
CA SER A 87 -3.90 1.44 7.59
C SER A 87 -4.13 2.92 7.86
N GLY A 88 -4.45 3.26 9.09
CA GLY A 88 -4.69 4.63 9.53
C GLY A 88 -5.26 4.70 10.93
N PRO A 89 -5.62 5.91 11.42
CA PRO A 89 -6.40 6.04 12.64
C PRO A 89 -7.70 5.24 12.54
N LEU A 90 -8.07 4.50 13.60
CA LEU A 90 -9.21 3.56 13.59
C LEU A 90 -10.51 4.20 13.07
N GLU A 91 -10.75 5.47 13.43
CA GLU A 91 -11.92 6.22 12.96
C GLU A 91 -11.91 6.40 11.43
N THR A 92 -10.77 6.83 10.88
CA THR A 92 -10.62 7.07 9.43
C THR A 92 -10.73 5.75 8.65
N VAL A 93 -10.07 4.70 9.15
CA VAL A 93 -10.16 3.36 8.56
C VAL A 93 -11.59 2.83 8.60
N GLY A 94 -12.33 3.09 9.71
CA GLY A 94 -13.75 2.77 9.81
C GLY A 94 -14.58 3.41 8.69
N GLN A 95 -14.36 4.71 8.40
CA GLN A 95 -15.01 5.43 7.30
C GLN A 95 -14.69 4.83 5.91
N TRP A 96 -13.45 4.34 5.70
CA TRP A 96 -13.09 3.65 4.47
C TRP A 96 -13.80 2.31 4.36
N HIS A 97 -13.88 1.55 5.45
CA HIS A 97 -14.58 0.28 5.49
C HIS A 97 -16.08 0.46 5.23
N GLU A 98 -16.73 1.43 5.88
CA GLU A 98 -18.14 1.76 5.64
C GLU A 98 -18.42 2.13 4.18
N ALA A 99 -17.50 2.85 3.53
CA ALA A 99 -17.63 3.24 2.12
C ALA A 99 -17.48 2.05 1.14
N ALA A 100 -16.76 1.00 1.52
CA ALA A 100 -16.52 -0.18 0.67
C ALA A 100 -16.26 -1.45 1.51
N PRO A 101 -17.28 -1.97 2.26
CA PRO A 101 -17.10 -3.07 3.22
C PRO A 101 -16.63 -4.38 2.58
N ASP A 102 -17.04 -4.65 1.35
CA ASP A 102 -16.60 -5.84 0.62
C ASP A 102 -15.17 -5.76 0.11
N ARG A 103 -14.55 -4.58 0.17
CA ARG A 103 -13.23 -4.33 -0.42
C ARG A 103 -12.17 -4.03 0.63
N ILE A 104 -12.50 -3.27 1.67
CA ILE A 104 -11.55 -2.78 2.65
C ILE A 104 -11.35 -3.78 3.79
N ILE A 105 -10.09 -4.13 4.03
CA ILE A 105 -9.61 -4.88 5.18
C ILE A 105 -8.95 -3.87 6.11
N ALA A 106 -9.54 -3.65 7.28
CA ALA A 106 -9.11 -2.61 8.19
C ALA A 106 -7.85 -3.02 8.97
N GLY A 107 -6.85 -2.13 9.00
CA GLY A 107 -5.61 -2.25 9.74
C GLY A 107 -5.48 -1.21 10.86
N ALA A 108 -4.97 -1.63 12.01
CA ALA A 108 -4.62 -0.72 13.10
C ALA A 108 -3.19 -0.18 12.90
N TYR A 109 -3.08 1.12 12.80
CA TYR A 109 -1.87 1.86 12.44
C TYR A 109 -1.14 2.43 13.66
N VAL A 110 0.18 2.47 13.62
CA VAL A 110 1.02 3.11 14.64
C VAL A 110 2.12 3.91 13.96
N ASP A 111 2.12 5.21 14.17
CA ASP A 111 3.16 6.12 13.64
C ASP A 111 3.58 7.18 14.67
N TRP A 112 4.22 8.25 14.20
CA TRP A 112 4.67 9.36 15.04
C TRP A 112 3.53 10.19 15.63
N GLU A 113 2.38 10.31 14.97
CA GLU A 113 1.21 11.07 15.43
C GLU A 113 0.26 10.20 16.27
N ASN A 114 0.20 8.91 15.97
CA ASN A 114 -0.71 7.98 16.61
C ASN A 114 0.03 7.13 17.66
N PRO A 115 -0.30 7.26 18.95
CA PRO A 115 0.31 6.44 19.99
C PRO A 115 -0.05 4.96 19.80
N LEU A 116 0.71 4.11 20.47
CA LEU A 116 0.32 2.70 20.59
C LEU A 116 -1.12 2.63 21.13
N PRO A 117 -2.04 1.93 20.43
CA PRO A 117 -3.42 1.82 20.86
C PRO A 117 -3.52 1.10 22.21
N ASP A 118 -4.51 1.43 23.00
CA ASP A 118 -4.82 0.66 24.20
C ASP A 118 -5.10 -0.80 23.84
N LEU A 119 -4.43 -1.74 24.53
CA LEU A 119 -4.50 -3.18 24.21
C LEU A 119 -5.90 -3.76 24.38
N ALA A 120 -6.65 -3.31 25.41
CA ALA A 120 -7.99 -3.82 25.65
C ALA A 120 -8.93 -3.34 24.53
N ARG A 121 -8.79 -2.08 24.10
CA ARG A 121 -9.52 -1.53 22.97
C ARG A 121 -9.15 -2.26 21.68
N LEU A 122 -7.85 -2.44 21.41
CA LEU A 122 -7.41 -3.15 20.20
C LEU A 122 -7.97 -4.59 20.15
N ARG A 123 -7.92 -5.31 21.27
CA ARG A 123 -8.53 -6.64 21.40
C ARG A 123 -10.02 -6.61 21.06
N ALA A 124 -10.75 -5.66 21.62
CA ALA A 124 -12.19 -5.52 21.37
C ALA A 124 -12.51 -5.22 19.91
N GLU A 125 -11.69 -4.37 19.22
CA GLU A 125 -11.84 -4.08 17.80
C GLU A 125 -11.58 -5.32 16.92
N ILE A 126 -10.56 -6.12 17.27
CA ILE A 126 -10.27 -7.38 16.56
C ILE A 126 -11.39 -8.39 16.76
N GLN A 127 -11.83 -8.59 18.00
CA GLN A 127 -12.92 -9.53 18.32
C GLN A 127 -14.23 -9.16 17.65
N ALA A 128 -14.47 -7.86 17.46
CA ALA A 128 -15.65 -7.37 16.75
C ALA A 128 -15.52 -7.41 15.22
N GLY A 129 -14.40 -7.90 14.68
CA GLY A 129 -14.14 -7.96 13.23
C GLY A 129 -13.97 -6.57 12.58
N ARG A 130 -13.60 -5.55 13.35
CA ARG A 130 -13.34 -4.20 12.82
C ARG A 130 -11.87 -3.93 12.55
N VAL A 131 -10.96 -4.78 13.05
CA VAL A 131 -9.52 -4.77 12.77
C VAL A 131 -9.08 -6.18 12.41
N HIS A 132 -8.37 -6.33 11.31
CA HIS A 132 -7.94 -7.61 10.75
C HIS A 132 -6.42 -7.70 10.57
N VAL A 133 -5.72 -6.57 10.68
CA VAL A 133 -4.26 -6.47 10.54
C VAL A 133 -3.75 -5.49 11.59
N LEU A 134 -2.67 -5.83 12.26
CA LEU A 134 -1.91 -4.88 13.07
C LEU A 134 -0.82 -4.29 12.16
N GLY A 135 -1.00 -3.08 11.71
CA GLY A 135 -0.06 -2.42 10.79
C GLY A 135 -0.75 -1.35 9.92
N GLU A 136 0.02 -0.43 9.40
CA GLU A 136 1.47 -0.44 9.41
C GLU A 136 2.04 0.03 10.77
N LEU A 137 3.08 -0.66 11.24
CA LEU A 137 3.83 -0.26 12.42
C LEU A 137 5.05 0.57 12.01
N VAL A 138 4.94 1.90 12.06
CA VAL A 138 6.01 2.86 11.66
C VAL A 138 6.90 3.18 12.87
N LEU A 139 7.53 2.16 13.42
CA LEU A 139 8.23 2.23 14.70
C LEU A 139 9.50 3.07 14.64
N GLN A 140 10.26 2.97 13.55
CA GLN A 140 11.54 3.68 13.41
C GLN A 140 11.41 5.21 13.47
N HIS A 141 10.26 5.77 13.04
CA HIS A 141 9.99 7.22 13.14
C HIS A 141 9.88 7.66 14.61
N ARG A 142 9.49 6.76 15.48
CA ARG A 142 9.45 6.97 16.94
C ARG A 142 10.77 6.66 17.65
N GLY A 143 11.83 6.28 16.91
CA GLY A 143 13.08 5.80 17.48
C GLY A 143 12.97 4.43 18.14
N MET A 144 12.02 3.60 17.68
CA MET A 144 11.79 2.24 18.16
C MET A 144 12.23 1.23 17.10
N ALA A 145 12.89 0.16 17.54
CA ALA A 145 13.12 -1.01 16.71
C ALA A 145 11.89 -1.94 16.69
N PRO A 146 11.75 -2.82 15.71
CA PRO A 146 10.70 -3.86 15.72
C PRO A 146 10.69 -4.71 16.99
N ASN A 147 11.85 -5.03 17.55
CA ASN A 147 12.00 -5.81 18.79
C ASN A 147 11.97 -4.97 20.08
N ASP A 148 11.52 -3.72 20.03
CA ASP A 148 11.37 -2.89 21.23
C ASP A 148 10.42 -3.57 22.23
N PRO A 149 10.79 -3.69 23.52
CA PRO A 149 9.96 -4.38 24.53
C PRO A 149 8.54 -3.84 24.66
N ARG A 150 8.30 -2.58 24.32
CA ARG A 150 6.96 -1.97 24.36
C ARG A 150 6.01 -2.61 23.32
N MET A 151 6.54 -3.25 22.29
CA MET A 151 5.76 -3.92 21.26
C MET A 151 5.37 -5.34 21.63
N GLU A 152 6.01 -5.96 22.60
CA GLU A 152 5.78 -7.36 22.99
C GLU A 152 4.30 -7.70 23.23
N PRO A 153 3.51 -6.90 24.02
CA PRO A 153 2.11 -7.21 24.23
C PRO A 153 1.25 -7.17 22.95
N TYR A 154 1.66 -6.38 21.97
CA TYR A 154 0.95 -6.25 20.69
C TYR A 154 1.21 -7.45 19.78
N TYR A 155 2.45 -7.95 19.75
CA TYR A 155 2.80 -9.16 19.01
C TYR A 155 2.13 -10.39 19.61
N ALA A 156 2.14 -10.50 20.96
CA ALA A 156 1.44 -11.57 21.66
C ALA A 156 -0.07 -11.56 21.35
N LEU A 157 -0.69 -10.38 21.37
CA LEU A 157 -2.10 -10.22 21.00
C LEU A 157 -2.35 -10.61 19.53
N ALA A 158 -1.51 -10.17 18.61
CA ALA A 158 -1.65 -10.49 17.19
C ALA A 158 -1.49 -12.00 16.93
N GLU A 159 -0.53 -12.67 17.60
CA GLU A 159 -0.36 -14.11 17.50
C GLU A 159 -1.54 -14.89 18.11
N GLU A 160 -2.04 -14.45 19.28
CA GLU A 160 -3.20 -15.04 19.95
C GLU A 160 -4.46 -14.95 19.08
N MET A 161 -4.69 -13.78 18.48
CA MET A 161 -5.87 -13.49 17.67
C MET A 161 -5.73 -13.92 16.20
N ASP A 162 -4.59 -14.52 15.83
CA ASP A 162 -4.24 -14.93 14.46
C ASP A 162 -4.43 -13.84 13.41
N ILE A 163 -4.05 -12.61 13.73
CA ILE A 163 -4.01 -11.50 12.76
C ILE A 163 -2.57 -11.22 12.30
N PRO A 164 -2.36 -10.87 11.02
CA PRO A 164 -1.02 -10.55 10.53
C PRO A 164 -0.54 -9.19 11.02
N VAL A 165 0.80 -9.03 11.05
CA VAL A 165 1.47 -7.79 11.42
C VAL A 165 2.27 -7.25 10.25
N GLY A 166 2.03 -5.99 9.88
CA GLY A 166 2.81 -5.24 8.90
C GLY A 166 3.80 -4.31 9.59
N ILE A 167 5.09 -4.51 9.34
CA ILE A 167 6.15 -3.72 9.97
C ILE A 167 6.84 -2.89 8.90
N HIS A 168 6.82 -1.55 9.11
CA HIS A 168 7.62 -0.64 8.29
C HIS A 168 9.09 -0.99 8.39
N THR A 169 9.73 -1.24 7.27
CA THR A 169 11.16 -1.56 7.15
C THR A 169 11.81 -0.68 6.08
N GLY A 170 13.14 -0.65 6.07
CA GLY A 170 13.87 0.15 5.11
C GLY A 170 14.11 1.59 5.55
N THR A 171 13.99 2.52 4.61
CA THR A 171 14.21 3.94 4.86
C THR A 171 12.89 4.69 5.10
N GLY A 172 13.00 5.93 5.55
CA GLY A 172 11.91 6.90 5.52
C GLY A 172 12.13 7.92 4.39
N PRO A 173 11.22 8.90 4.26
CA PRO A 173 11.38 10.01 3.34
C PRO A 173 12.70 10.79 3.56
N PRO A 174 13.24 11.44 2.51
CA PRO A 174 14.41 12.31 2.67
C PRO A 174 14.18 13.39 3.72
N GLY A 175 15.15 13.58 4.62
CA GLY A 175 15.07 14.61 5.66
C GLY A 175 14.35 14.18 6.94
N THR A 176 13.70 13.04 7.01
CA THR A 176 12.94 12.56 8.18
C THR A 176 13.61 12.81 9.55
N PRO A 177 14.92 12.57 9.76
CA PRO A 177 15.55 12.81 11.07
C PRO A 177 15.60 14.28 11.49
N TYR A 178 15.35 15.20 10.58
CA TYR A 178 15.41 16.65 10.79
C TYR A 178 14.00 17.25 10.94
N GLU A 179 12.96 16.45 10.73
CA GLU A 179 11.58 16.88 10.92
C GLU A 179 11.20 16.90 12.42
N PRO A 180 10.36 17.86 12.85
CA PRO A 180 9.95 17.96 14.25
C PRO A 180 9.26 16.71 14.80
N CYS A 181 8.59 15.93 13.95
CA CYS A 181 7.93 14.68 14.33
C CYS A 181 8.92 13.61 14.80
N CYS A 182 10.13 13.59 14.21
CA CYS A 182 10.89 12.36 14.10
C CYS A 182 12.38 12.52 14.45
N PRO A 183 12.76 13.28 15.51
CA PRO A 183 14.17 13.54 15.87
C PRO A 183 14.93 12.26 16.26
N ASN A 184 14.19 11.23 16.65
CA ASN A 184 14.76 9.93 17.05
C ASN A 184 14.80 8.91 15.92
N PHE A 185 14.35 9.28 14.71
CA PHE A 185 14.46 8.42 13.55
C PHE A 185 15.89 7.96 13.30
N ARG A 186 16.06 6.67 13.01
CA ARG A 186 17.35 6.11 12.56
C ARG A 186 17.07 5.07 11.47
N VAL A 187 17.78 5.19 10.35
CA VAL A 187 17.67 4.24 9.23
C VAL A 187 17.89 2.80 9.69
N THR A 188 18.86 2.59 10.60
CA THR A 188 19.19 1.27 11.13
C THR A 188 18.04 0.58 11.86
N LEU A 189 17.08 1.34 12.41
CA LEU A 189 15.90 0.79 13.08
C LEU A 189 14.88 0.18 12.10
N GLY A 190 15.00 0.47 10.81
CA GLY A 190 14.22 -0.16 9.74
C GLY A 190 14.88 -1.39 9.13
N ASN A 191 16.02 -1.87 9.69
CA ASN A 191 16.68 -3.08 9.19
C ASN A 191 15.82 -4.32 9.48
N PRO A 192 15.42 -5.11 8.46
CA PRO A 192 14.61 -6.31 8.61
C PRO A 192 15.15 -7.34 9.61
N ILE A 193 16.46 -7.40 9.81
CA ILE A 193 17.07 -8.33 10.75
C ILE A 193 16.58 -8.12 12.19
N LEU A 194 16.13 -6.91 12.54
CA LEU A 194 15.63 -6.60 13.88
C LEU A 194 14.26 -7.26 14.18
N VAL A 195 13.63 -7.86 13.19
CA VAL A 195 12.38 -8.63 13.37
C VAL A 195 12.67 -10.04 13.90
N GLU A 196 13.91 -10.53 13.81
CA GLU A 196 14.28 -11.89 14.18
C GLU A 196 13.86 -12.26 15.61
N GLU A 197 14.15 -11.41 16.58
CA GLU A 197 13.78 -11.63 18.00
C GLU A 197 12.26 -11.71 18.22
N VAL A 198 11.48 -11.00 17.41
CA VAL A 198 10.01 -11.10 17.42
C VAL A 198 9.58 -12.47 16.92
N LEU A 199 10.15 -12.93 15.82
CA LEU A 199 9.80 -14.20 15.18
C LEU A 199 10.19 -15.41 16.06
N ILE A 200 11.29 -15.30 16.82
CA ILE A 200 11.70 -16.34 17.79
C ILE A 200 10.69 -16.45 18.93
N ARG A 201 10.23 -15.32 19.48
CA ARG A 201 9.26 -15.30 20.58
C ARG A 201 7.84 -15.65 20.14
N HIS A 202 7.50 -15.29 18.90
CA HIS A 202 6.17 -15.49 18.30
C HIS A 202 6.22 -16.32 17.02
N PRO A 203 6.50 -17.63 17.10
CA PRO A 203 6.76 -18.47 15.93
C PRO A 203 5.53 -18.69 15.01
N ARG A 204 4.31 -18.42 15.51
CA ARG A 204 3.09 -18.51 14.69
C ARG A 204 2.66 -17.17 14.12
N LEU A 205 3.30 -16.06 14.52
CA LEU A 205 2.95 -14.73 14.07
C LEU A 205 3.23 -14.58 12.57
N ARG A 206 2.22 -14.19 11.81
CA ARG A 206 2.36 -13.86 10.39
C ARG A 206 2.84 -12.42 10.27
N VAL A 207 4.02 -12.23 9.70
CA VAL A 207 4.64 -10.92 9.54
C VAL A 207 4.86 -10.63 8.07
N TYR A 208 4.58 -9.40 7.63
CA TYR A 208 5.08 -8.90 6.37
C TYR A 208 5.95 -7.66 6.57
N LEU A 209 7.13 -7.73 5.97
CA LEU A 209 8.10 -6.65 5.93
C LEU A 209 7.66 -5.68 4.84
N MET A 210 7.36 -4.45 5.21
CA MET A 210 6.88 -3.46 4.25
C MET A 210 8.03 -2.83 3.47
N HIS A 211 7.73 -2.30 2.29
CA HIS A 211 8.68 -1.63 1.39
C HIS A 211 9.84 -2.52 0.92
N GLY A 212 9.62 -3.83 0.81
CA GLY A 212 10.66 -4.75 0.37
C GLY A 212 11.81 -4.93 1.37
N GLY A 213 11.79 -4.23 2.51
CA GLY A 213 12.97 -4.08 3.36
C GLY A 213 14.07 -3.23 2.71
N SER A 214 13.78 -2.53 1.61
CA SER A 214 14.79 -1.76 0.85
C SER A 214 15.42 -0.63 1.69
N PRO A 215 16.76 -0.47 1.67
CA PRO A 215 17.75 -1.11 0.79
C PRO A 215 18.39 -2.40 1.33
N TYR A 216 17.90 -2.98 2.42
CA TYR A 216 18.48 -4.11 3.14
C TYR A 216 18.18 -5.47 2.45
N LEU A 217 18.53 -5.60 1.16
CA LEU A 217 18.21 -6.80 0.37
C LEU A 217 18.74 -8.10 0.98
N GLN A 218 19.98 -8.08 1.49
CA GLN A 218 20.60 -9.29 2.01
C GLN A 218 19.97 -9.73 3.35
N GLU A 219 19.68 -8.79 4.21
CA GLU A 219 18.98 -9.01 5.48
C GLU A 219 17.54 -9.48 5.22
N THR A 220 16.85 -8.88 4.26
CA THR A 220 15.51 -9.33 3.82
C THR A 220 15.57 -10.79 3.35
N LYS A 221 16.55 -11.13 2.50
CA LYS A 221 16.75 -12.53 2.03
C LYS A 221 17.08 -13.48 3.18
N ALA A 222 17.88 -13.04 4.16
CA ALA A 222 18.22 -13.86 5.34
C ALA A 222 16.98 -14.20 6.17
N ILE A 223 16.16 -13.19 6.47
CA ILE A 223 14.89 -13.39 7.20
C ILE A 223 13.93 -14.30 6.41
N LEU A 224 13.77 -14.05 5.11
CA LEU A 224 12.92 -14.89 4.27
C LEU A 224 13.41 -16.33 4.19
N LEU A 225 14.72 -16.57 4.22
CA LEU A 225 15.29 -17.91 4.15
C LEU A 225 14.97 -18.73 5.40
N VAL A 226 15.06 -18.12 6.57
CA VAL A 226 14.96 -18.81 7.86
C VAL A 226 13.51 -18.88 8.37
N TYR A 227 12.70 -17.83 8.11
CA TYR A 227 11.37 -17.68 8.68
C TYR A 227 10.27 -17.82 7.61
N PRO A 228 9.68 -19.03 7.45
CA PRO A 228 8.71 -19.30 6.37
C PRO A 228 7.39 -18.52 6.51
N GLN A 229 7.04 -18.06 7.72
CA GLN A 229 5.84 -17.25 8.01
C GLN A 229 5.98 -15.78 7.61
N VAL A 230 7.20 -15.34 7.19
CA VAL A 230 7.45 -13.96 6.79
C VAL A 230 7.19 -13.77 5.30
N TYR A 231 6.48 -12.69 4.98
CA TYR A 231 6.23 -12.19 3.63
C TYR A 231 6.81 -10.78 3.49
N VAL A 232 6.80 -10.26 2.29
CA VAL A 232 7.34 -8.92 1.96
C VAL A 232 6.36 -8.21 1.04
N ASP A 233 5.95 -6.99 1.36
CA ASP A 233 5.26 -6.17 0.37
C ASP A 233 6.26 -5.33 -0.45
N LEU A 234 5.82 -4.94 -1.63
CA LEU A 234 6.62 -4.16 -2.58
C LEU A 234 6.14 -2.70 -2.67
N ALA A 235 5.31 -2.28 -1.72
CA ALA A 235 4.72 -0.96 -1.68
C ALA A 235 5.77 0.15 -1.67
N THR A 236 5.42 1.30 -2.18
CA THR A 236 6.28 2.47 -2.36
C THR A 236 7.43 2.23 -3.34
N ILE A 237 8.28 1.22 -3.10
CA ILE A 237 9.46 0.96 -3.94
C ILE A 237 9.11 0.63 -5.39
N ASN A 238 7.93 0.06 -5.64
CA ASN A 238 7.45 -0.31 -6.98
C ASN A 238 7.07 0.89 -7.86
N TRP A 239 6.98 2.09 -7.29
CA TRP A 239 6.66 3.29 -8.06
C TRP A 239 7.58 4.49 -7.77
N ILE A 240 8.21 4.58 -6.57
CA ILE A 240 9.08 5.70 -6.22
C ILE A 240 10.53 5.50 -6.67
N MET A 241 11.01 4.25 -6.69
CA MET A 241 12.35 3.94 -7.18
C MET A 241 12.45 4.05 -8.70
N PRO A 242 13.62 4.40 -9.25
CA PRO A 242 13.88 4.23 -10.68
C PRO A 242 13.51 2.80 -11.13
N ARG A 243 12.82 2.68 -12.27
CA ARG A 243 12.26 1.41 -12.73
C ARG A 243 13.29 0.27 -12.80
N GLU A 244 14.48 0.56 -13.30
CA GLU A 244 15.57 -0.44 -13.39
C GLU A 244 16.03 -0.91 -12.01
N GLU A 245 16.15 0.00 -11.05
CA GLU A 245 16.57 -0.32 -9.68
C GLU A 245 15.53 -1.20 -8.98
N PHE A 246 14.25 -0.80 -9.06
CA PHE A 246 13.15 -1.63 -8.54
C PHE A 246 13.14 -3.02 -9.18
N HIS A 247 13.24 -3.09 -10.51
CA HIS A 247 13.27 -4.38 -11.21
C HIS A 247 14.50 -5.22 -10.86
N GLY A 248 15.65 -4.59 -10.62
CA GLY A 248 16.85 -5.26 -10.11
C GLY A 248 16.59 -5.90 -8.75
N TYR A 249 16.02 -5.11 -7.82
CA TYR A 249 15.67 -5.56 -6.47
C TYR A 249 14.67 -6.73 -6.50
N LEU A 250 13.58 -6.58 -7.24
CA LEU A 250 12.54 -7.60 -7.40
C LEU A 250 13.10 -8.90 -8.00
N ARG A 251 13.93 -8.78 -9.05
CA ARG A 251 14.57 -9.94 -9.69
C ARG A 251 15.43 -10.73 -8.71
N GLU A 252 16.18 -10.06 -7.85
CA GLU A 252 17.00 -10.72 -6.84
C GLU A 252 16.17 -11.50 -5.81
N LEU A 253 15.03 -10.97 -5.39
CA LEU A 253 14.11 -11.69 -4.49
C LEU A 253 13.48 -12.92 -5.19
N VAL A 254 13.04 -12.77 -6.44
CA VAL A 254 12.44 -13.87 -7.21
C VAL A 254 13.47 -14.96 -7.50
N ARG A 255 14.69 -14.60 -7.95
CA ARG A 255 15.78 -15.55 -8.23
C ARG A 255 16.25 -16.30 -6.98
N ALA A 256 16.13 -15.69 -5.81
CA ALA A 256 16.39 -16.34 -4.52
C ALA A 256 15.28 -17.31 -4.08
N GLY A 257 14.20 -17.46 -4.87
CA GLY A 257 13.11 -18.41 -4.61
C GLY A 257 11.97 -17.85 -3.76
N PHE A 258 11.92 -16.52 -3.53
CA PHE A 258 10.93 -15.90 -2.65
C PHE A 258 9.68 -15.39 -3.37
N GLY A 259 9.52 -15.61 -4.68
CA GLY A 259 8.38 -15.13 -5.48
C GLY A 259 7.01 -15.45 -4.89
N LYS A 260 6.86 -16.60 -4.22
CA LYS A 260 5.59 -17.01 -3.55
C LYS A 260 5.33 -16.31 -2.20
N ARG A 261 6.19 -15.36 -1.79
CA ARG A 261 6.06 -14.59 -0.54
C ARG A 261 6.18 -13.08 -0.75
N LEU A 262 6.12 -12.63 -2.01
CA LEU A 262 6.07 -11.21 -2.36
C LEU A 262 4.60 -10.79 -2.50
N LEU A 263 4.26 -9.66 -1.91
CA LEU A 263 2.91 -9.10 -1.87
C LEU A 263 2.86 -7.79 -2.67
N PHE A 264 1.80 -7.58 -3.42
CA PHE A 264 1.54 -6.28 -4.00
C PHE A 264 1.01 -5.32 -2.91
N GLY A 265 1.53 -4.12 -2.89
CA GLY A 265 1.05 -2.98 -2.13
C GLY A 265 1.31 -1.71 -2.91
N SER A 266 0.47 -0.70 -2.79
CA SER A 266 0.69 0.59 -3.45
C SER A 266 1.31 1.63 -2.51
N ASP A 267 0.89 1.68 -1.25
CA ASP A 267 1.22 2.77 -0.33
C ASP A 267 1.03 4.12 -1.01
N GLN A 268 -0.21 4.35 -1.44
CA GLN A 268 -0.56 5.56 -2.20
C GLN A 268 -0.39 6.84 -1.40
N MET A 269 -0.21 6.73 -0.08
CA MET A 269 -0.11 7.87 0.83
C MET A 269 -1.26 8.87 0.60
N VAL A 270 -0.94 10.07 0.08
CA VAL A 270 -1.92 11.11 -0.25
C VAL A 270 -2.14 11.25 -1.77
N TRP A 271 -1.57 10.35 -2.57
CA TRP A 271 -1.57 10.39 -4.05
C TRP A 271 -2.30 9.18 -4.64
N PRO A 272 -3.62 9.24 -4.88
CA PRO A 272 -4.39 8.12 -5.43
C PRO A 272 -3.84 7.56 -6.75
N GLU A 273 -3.17 8.40 -7.56
CA GLU A 273 -2.52 7.99 -8.80
C GLU A 273 -1.35 7.01 -8.59
N ALA A 274 -0.73 7.00 -7.40
CA ALA A 274 0.34 6.06 -7.07
C ALA A 274 -0.12 4.60 -7.13
N ILE A 275 -1.42 4.32 -6.93
CA ILE A 275 -2.00 2.98 -7.11
C ILE A 275 -1.74 2.47 -8.53
N GLY A 276 -1.99 3.30 -9.55
CA GLY A 276 -1.72 2.94 -10.94
C GLY A 276 -0.24 2.79 -11.25
N MET A 277 0.59 3.67 -10.70
CA MET A 277 2.05 3.62 -10.85
C MET A 277 2.62 2.33 -10.24
N ALA A 278 2.11 1.92 -9.09
CA ALA A 278 2.50 0.68 -8.41
C ALA A 278 2.12 -0.56 -9.24
N VAL A 279 0.90 -0.59 -9.80
CA VAL A 279 0.47 -1.68 -10.70
C VAL A 279 1.39 -1.77 -11.91
N GLU A 280 1.67 -0.65 -12.57
CA GLU A 280 2.59 -0.58 -13.71
C GLU A 280 4.00 -1.07 -13.32
N GLY A 281 4.43 -0.79 -12.09
CA GLY A 281 5.72 -1.26 -11.55
C GLY A 281 5.91 -2.76 -11.69
N ILE A 282 4.89 -3.54 -11.38
CA ILE A 282 4.94 -5.00 -11.49
C ILE A 282 4.64 -5.45 -12.93
N GLU A 283 3.65 -4.86 -13.60
CA GLU A 283 3.25 -5.27 -14.96
C GLU A 283 4.39 -5.11 -15.96
N SER A 284 5.18 -4.04 -15.86
CA SER A 284 6.32 -3.76 -16.72
C SER A 284 7.55 -4.65 -16.46
N ALA A 285 7.52 -5.51 -15.43
CA ALA A 285 8.59 -6.45 -15.13
C ALA A 285 8.58 -7.63 -16.11
N THR A 286 9.22 -7.47 -17.28
CA THR A 286 9.23 -8.46 -18.35
C THR A 286 9.99 -9.76 -18.03
N PHE A 287 10.76 -9.80 -16.96
CA PHE A 287 11.45 -10.99 -16.48
C PHE A 287 10.56 -11.90 -15.62
N LEU A 288 9.38 -11.42 -15.21
CA LEU A 288 8.38 -12.22 -14.51
C LEU A 288 7.46 -12.93 -15.52
N THR A 289 7.16 -14.18 -15.23
CA THR A 289 6.07 -14.90 -15.89
C THR A 289 4.71 -14.35 -15.46
N GLU A 290 3.66 -14.62 -16.21
CA GLU A 290 2.29 -14.23 -15.82
C GLU A 290 1.83 -14.92 -14.53
N GLU A 291 2.31 -16.14 -14.25
CA GLU A 291 2.06 -16.83 -12.98
C GLU A 291 2.73 -16.08 -11.81
N GLU A 292 3.99 -15.68 -11.93
CA GLU A 292 4.70 -14.93 -10.90
C GLU A 292 4.04 -13.57 -10.64
N LYS A 293 3.60 -12.85 -11.69
CA LYS A 293 2.81 -11.63 -11.53
C LYS A 293 1.49 -11.91 -10.81
N ARG A 294 0.80 -12.99 -11.18
CA ARG A 294 -0.44 -13.40 -10.54
C ARG A 294 -0.24 -13.72 -9.06
N ASP A 295 0.87 -14.37 -8.71
CA ASP A 295 1.23 -14.64 -7.32
C ASP A 295 1.43 -13.35 -6.54
N ILE A 296 2.21 -12.40 -7.06
CA ILE A 296 2.50 -11.12 -6.42
C ILE A 296 1.21 -10.30 -6.26
N PHE A 297 0.38 -10.24 -7.31
CA PHE A 297 -0.84 -9.43 -7.29
C PHE A 297 -1.98 -10.01 -6.45
N TYR A 298 -2.02 -11.34 -6.26
CA TYR A 298 -3.21 -11.93 -5.66
C TYR A 298 -2.94 -13.19 -4.81
N ASN A 299 -2.38 -14.27 -5.39
CA ASN A 299 -2.37 -15.57 -4.74
C ASN A 299 -1.60 -15.57 -3.41
N ASN A 300 -0.48 -14.83 -3.35
CA ASN A 300 0.31 -14.70 -2.14
C ASN A 300 -0.47 -14.02 -1.01
N ALA A 301 -1.21 -12.95 -1.34
CA ALA A 301 -2.06 -12.24 -0.38
C ALA A 301 -3.22 -13.11 0.11
N VAL A 302 -3.87 -13.89 -0.77
CA VAL A 302 -4.89 -14.86 -0.39
C VAL A 302 -4.36 -15.85 0.65
N ARG A 303 -3.17 -16.44 0.40
CA ARG A 303 -2.54 -17.37 1.34
C ARG A 303 -2.16 -16.68 2.65
N PHE A 304 -1.54 -15.52 2.57
CA PHE A 304 -1.06 -14.79 3.74
C PHE A 304 -2.21 -14.31 4.64
N LEU A 305 -3.26 -13.79 4.07
CA LEU A 305 -4.45 -13.31 4.79
C LEU A 305 -5.42 -14.45 5.15
N ARG A 306 -5.19 -15.67 4.65
CA ARG A 306 -6.11 -16.83 4.82
C ARG A 306 -7.52 -16.51 4.33
N LEU A 307 -7.60 -15.83 3.18
CA LEU A 307 -8.88 -15.59 2.53
C LEU A 307 -9.37 -16.90 1.92
N GLU A 308 -10.65 -17.19 2.09
CA GLU A 308 -11.27 -18.33 1.41
C GLU A 308 -11.20 -18.12 -0.10
N GLU A 309 -10.76 -19.13 -0.83
CA GLU A 309 -10.87 -19.15 -2.28
C GLU A 309 -12.36 -19.19 -2.64
N LYS A 310 -12.85 -18.10 -3.22
CA LYS A 310 -14.23 -18.02 -3.73
C LYS A 310 -14.29 -18.55 -5.16
#